data_759d2d447c07ca089716412440e979ca
#
_entry.id   759d2d447c07ca089716412440e979ca
#
_cell.length_a   1.000
_cell.length_b   1.000
_cell.length_c   1.000
_cell.angle_alpha   90.00
_cell.angle_beta   90.00
_cell.angle_gamma   90.00
#
_symmetry.space_group_name_H-M   'P 1'
#
loop_
_entity.id
_entity.type
_entity.pdbx_description
1 polymer ?
#
loop_
_entity_poly.entity_id
_entity_poly.type
_entity_poly.pdbx_seq_one_letter_code
_entity_poly.pdbx_strand_id
1 'polypeptide(L)'
;MPNPYREIFRAPGALGFSAAGFIARMPIAMVSLGIVTMISQGSGQYWLAGTVAACFALSNALLAPQISRMVDRLGQSRVIIPATLLSLAGLTGLMLANRLQAPAPVLFACAVLAGAMPSIGAMVRARWTRIYRDKPELRTAFAFESVLDEIIFIIGPIVAIGLSVSVFDEAGPLFAALLLAIGATLFVAQKSSEPAPEPLHRSVGGSVIRLPAMQILAVVMVAIGVIFGTAEVATVAFAEAHGHKGAASLVLASYAAGSLLVGLVFGILKLRSPLVLQLLAATALAAATTLPLLIVDDLLSLAFVLFLSGAAVSPTIIAAMGLIERIVPPAKLTEGITWAMTGIGTGMALGVSVSGWVIDAHGASAGFWISIAGGIVALALMLAGYRAMADASRPGRLPDPALVRP
;
A
#
# COMPACT_ATOMS: atom_id res chain seq x y z
N MET A 1 -9.99 -31.47 3.05
CA MET A 1 -8.66 -30.90 2.76
C MET A 1 -8.29 -29.97 3.90
N PRO A 2 -7.06 -29.94 4.39
CA PRO A 2 -6.64 -28.99 5.41
C PRO A 2 -6.82 -27.56 4.86
N ASN A 3 -7.25 -26.63 5.70
CA ASN A 3 -7.43 -25.22 5.31
C ASN A 3 -6.06 -24.57 5.08
N PRO A 4 -5.70 -24.15 3.85
CA PRO A 4 -4.38 -23.64 3.53
C PRO A 4 -4.02 -22.38 4.33
N TYR A 5 -5.00 -21.56 4.72
CA TYR A 5 -4.77 -20.40 5.58
C TYR A 5 -4.43 -20.79 7.03
N ARG A 6 -4.93 -21.92 7.52
CA ARG A 6 -4.52 -22.44 8.83
C ARG A 6 -3.12 -23.04 8.78
N GLU A 7 -2.71 -23.56 7.65
CA GLU A 7 -1.38 -24.17 7.49
C GLU A 7 -0.25 -23.17 7.57
N ILE A 8 -0.41 -21.95 7.01
CA ILE A 8 0.63 -20.92 7.10
C ILE A 8 0.95 -20.51 8.53
N PHE A 9 0.00 -20.64 9.46
CA PHE A 9 0.20 -20.32 10.88
C PHE A 9 0.79 -21.46 11.72
N ARG A 10 1.10 -22.62 11.12
CA ARG A 10 1.83 -23.68 11.82
C ARG A 10 3.30 -23.35 12.06
N ALA A 11 3.86 -22.41 11.29
CA ALA A 11 5.22 -21.97 11.50
C ALA A 11 5.35 -21.21 12.84
N PRO A 12 6.38 -21.51 13.65
CA PRO A 12 6.59 -20.85 14.93
C PRO A 12 6.68 -19.31 14.77
N GLY A 13 5.90 -18.59 15.58
CA GLY A 13 5.86 -17.13 15.57
C GLY A 13 5.04 -16.50 14.43
N ALA A 14 4.51 -17.28 13.48
CA ALA A 14 3.78 -16.76 12.32
C ALA A 14 2.56 -15.92 12.71
N LEU A 15 1.73 -16.44 13.61
CA LEU A 15 0.57 -15.70 14.13
C LEU A 15 0.99 -14.43 14.88
N GLY A 16 2.05 -14.52 15.70
CA GLY A 16 2.53 -13.39 16.49
C GLY A 16 3.00 -12.22 15.64
N PHE A 17 3.88 -12.46 14.66
CA PHE A 17 4.38 -11.35 13.83
C PHE A 17 3.32 -10.83 12.85
N SER A 18 2.41 -11.67 12.35
CA SER A 18 1.34 -11.22 11.46
C SER A 18 0.33 -10.36 12.22
N ALA A 19 -0.11 -10.78 13.41
CA ALA A 19 -1.01 -10.00 14.26
C ALA A 19 -0.38 -8.67 14.71
N ALA A 20 0.88 -8.69 15.18
CA ALA A 20 1.60 -7.47 15.53
C ALA A 20 1.78 -6.56 14.31
N GLY A 21 2.09 -7.13 13.15
CA GLY A 21 2.18 -6.44 11.88
C GLY A 21 0.86 -5.82 11.42
N PHE A 22 -0.26 -6.48 11.65
CA PHE A 22 -1.59 -5.93 11.39
C PHE A 22 -1.85 -4.67 12.22
N ILE A 23 -1.62 -4.74 13.54
CA ILE A 23 -1.77 -3.58 14.44
C ILE A 23 -0.86 -2.43 14.00
N ALA A 24 0.42 -2.72 13.72
CA ALA A 24 1.42 -1.71 13.34
C ALA A 24 1.16 -1.07 11.97
N ARG A 25 0.38 -1.71 11.08
CA ARG A 25 0.01 -1.20 9.75
C ARG A 25 -1.25 -0.34 9.76
N MET A 26 -2.16 -0.51 10.74
CA MET A 26 -3.39 0.29 10.81
C MET A 26 -3.15 1.79 10.63
N PRO A 27 -2.11 2.40 11.22
CA PRO A 27 -1.81 3.83 11.10
C PRO A 27 -1.63 4.32 9.67
N ILE A 28 -1.20 3.49 8.72
CA ILE A 28 -0.98 3.91 7.33
C ILE A 28 -2.26 4.41 6.66
N ALA A 29 -3.40 3.82 7.01
CA ALA A 29 -4.71 4.20 6.49
C ALA A 29 -5.41 5.26 7.38
N MET A 30 -4.87 5.54 8.57
CA MET A 30 -5.51 6.43 9.56
C MET A 30 -4.89 7.82 9.59
N VAL A 31 -3.56 7.92 9.47
CA VAL A 31 -2.82 9.15 9.76
C VAL A 31 -3.18 10.27 8.80
N SER A 32 -3.22 10.02 7.50
CA SER A 32 -3.49 11.06 6.51
C SER A 32 -4.88 11.70 6.72
N LEU A 33 -5.90 10.86 6.85
CA LEU A 33 -7.28 11.31 7.10
C LEU A 33 -7.47 11.88 8.51
N GLY A 34 -6.76 11.32 9.49
CA GLY A 34 -6.73 11.87 10.84
C GLY A 34 -6.15 13.31 10.88
N ILE A 35 -5.05 13.57 10.14
CA ILE A 35 -4.47 14.90 10.00
C ILE A 35 -5.47 15.85 9.34
N VAL A 36 -6.12 15.43 8.23
CA VAL A 36 -7.12 16.27 7.55
C VAL A 36 -8.26 16.62 8.48
N THR A 37 -8.83 15.62 9.17
CA THR A 37 -9.97 15.85 10.07
C THR A 37 -9.58 16.74 11.25
N MET A 38 -8.44 16.44 11.91
CA MET A 38 -7.94 17.20 13.06
C MET A 38 -7.74 18.69 12.72
N ILE A 39 -7.01 18.99 11.65
CA ILE A 39 -6.70 20.38 11.29
C ILE A 39 -7.93 21.10 10.76
N SER A 40 -8.79 20.46 9.97
CA SER A 40 -10.00 21.09 9.45
C SER A 40 -11.00 21.43 10.55
N GLN A 41 -11.11 20.60 11.60
CA GLN A 41 -11.96 20.90 12.76
C GLN A 41 -11.35 21.99 13.64
N GLY A 42 -10.02 21.94 13.91
CA GLY A 42 -9.37 22.92 14.77
C GLY A 42 -9.21 24.31 14.17
N SER A 43 -8.96 24.43 12.87
CA SER A 43 -8.68 25.69 12.17
C SER A 43 -9.76 26.14 11.19
N GLY A 44 -10.69 25.28 10.81
CA GLY A 44 -11.66 25.52 9.74
C GLY A 44 -11.05 25.56 8.32
N GLN A 45 -9.74 25.32 8.17
CA GLN A 45 -9.01 25.50 6.91
C GLN A 45 -8.72 24.15 6.23
N TYR A 46 -9.59 23.73 5.33
CA TYR A 46 -9.40 22.49 4.57
C TYR A 46 -8.15 22.50 3.69
N TRP A 47 -7.78 23.67 3.14
CA TRP A 47 -6.54 23.79 2.34
C TRP A 47 -5.29 23.47 3.18
N LEU A 48 -5.19 24.03 4.40
CA LEU A 48 -4.06 23.74 5.29
C LEU A 48 -4.04 22.27 5.69
N ALA A 49 -5.20 21.71 6.03
CA ALA A 49 -5.36 20.30 6.39
C ALA A 49 -4.87 19.37 5.27
N GLY A 50 -5.32 19.60 4.05
CA GLY A 50 -4.94 18.82 2.88
C GLY A 50 -3.47 18.94 2.52
N THR A 51 -2.88 20.15 2.60
CA THR A 51 -1.46 20.33 2.28
C THR A 51 -0.52 19.73 3.33
N VAL A 52 -0.87 19.76 4.62
CA VAL A 52 -0.11 19.10 5.69
C VAL A 52 -0.19 17.57 5.55
N ALA A 53 -1.37 17.02 5.24
CA ALA A 53 -1.54 15.59 4.98
C ALA A 53 -0.76 15.15 3.73
N ALA A 54 -0.76 15.95 2.67
CA ALA A 54 0.04 15.69 1.47
C ALA A 54 1.55 15.73 1.78
N CYS A 55 2.00 16.66 2.62
CA CYS A 55 3.37 16.72 3.08
C CYS A 55 3.79 15.46 3.86
N PHE A 56 2.92 14.97 4.76
CA PHE A 56 3.12 13.68 5.44
C PHE A 56 3.24 12.53 4.45
N ALA A 57 2.29 12.41 3.51
CA ALA A 57 2.26 11.33 2.52
C ALA A 57 3.50 11.34 1.62
N LEU A 58 3.92 12.53 1.15
CA LEU A 58 5.13 12.69 0.34
C LEU A 58 6.39 12.35 1.13
N SER A 59 6.49 12.81 2.37
CA SER A 59 7.60 12.48 3.25
C SER A 59 7.69 10.96 3.48
N ASN A 60 6.56 10.29 3.75
CA ASN A 60 6.53 8.85 3.90
C ASN A 60 6.95 8.14 2.61
N ALA A 61 6.44 8.56 1.44
CA ALA A 61 6.82 8.00 0.14
C ALA A 61 8.33 8.09 -0.14
N LEU A 62 8.97 9.18 0.30
CA LEU A 62 10.41 9.39 0.13
C LEU A 62 11.25 8.64 1.18
N LEU A 63 10.81 8.63 2.43
CA LEU A 63 11.57 8.06 3.56
C LEU A 63 11.41 6.54 3.69
N ALA A 64 10.22 5.98 3.41
CA ALA A 64 9.95 4.56 3.61
C ALA A 64 10.93 3.63 2.85
N PRO A 65 11.28 3.86 1.57
CA PRO A 65 12.28 3.04 0.91
C PRO A 65 13.68 3.15 1.52
N GLN A 66 14.06 4.34 2.05
CA GLN A 66 15.35 4.54 2.69
C GLN A 66 15.42 3.81 4.05
N ILE A 67 14.34 3.89 4.84
CA ILE A 67 14.19 3.15 6.08
C ILE A 67 14.26 1.65 5.81
N SER A 68 13.58 1.16 4.76
CA SER A 68 13.58 -0.25 4.39
C SER A 68 14.96 -0.74 3.94
N ARG A 69 15.75 0.09 3.25
CA ARG A 69 17.16 -0.22 2.95
C ARG A 69 18.01 -0.35 4.22
N MET A 70 17.75 0.51 5.21
CA MET A 70 18.43 0.40 6.52
C MET A 70 18.01 -0.88 7.24
N VAL A 71 16.72 -1.25 7.15
CA VAL A 71 16.19 -2.50 7.72
C VAL A 71 16.88 -3.72 7.13
N ASP A 72 17.02 -3.78 5.81
CA ASP A 72 17.68 -4.90 5.14
C ASP A 72 19.17 -5.02 5.53
N ARG A 73 19.83 -3.88 5.83
CA ARG A 73 21.25 -3.85 6.21
C ARG A 73 21.51 -4.10 7.69
N LEU A 74 20.67 -3.52 8.57
CA LEU A 74 20.91 -3.48 10.02
C LEU A 74 20.02 -4.43 10.81
N GLY A 75 18.98 -4.98 10.16
CA GLY A 75 17.91 -5.79 10.76
C GLY A 75 16.69 -4.97 11.14
N GLN A 76 15.54 -5.65 11.18
CA GLN A 76 14.24 -5.02 11.44
C GLN A 76 14.20 -4.38 12.83
N SER A 77 14.61 -5.12 13.87
CA SER A 77 14.53 -4.67 15.26
C SER A 77 15.34 -3.41 15.55
N ARG A 78 16.48 -3.24 14.88
CA ARG A 78 17.36 -2.07 15.10
C ARG A 78 16.84 -0.80 14.44
N VAL A 79 16.09 -0.92 13.36
CA VAL A 79 15.65 0.24 12.56
C VAL A 79 14.20 0.63 12.86
N ILE A 80 13.32 -0.35 13.14
CA ILE A 80 11.91 -0.07 13.43
C ILE A 80 11.77 0.86 14.64
N ILE A 81 12.49 0.62 15.73
CA ILE A 81 12.34 1.41 16.95
C ILE A 81 12.68 2.89 16.71
N PRO A 82 13.89 3.28 16.23
CA PRO A 82 14.19 4.69 16.02
C PRO A 82 13.29 5.35 14.95
N ALA A 83 12.93 4.65 13.88
CA ALA A 83 12.01 5.17 12.87
C ALA A 83 10.60 5.42 13.45
N THR A 84 10.11 4.46 14.26
CA THR A 84 8.82 4.62 14.95
C THR A 84 8.86 5.78 15.93
N LEU A 85 9.91 5.90 16.74
CA LEU A 85 10.06 7.02 17.70
C LEU A 85 10.07 8.37 16.99
N LEU A 86 10.75 8.47 15.84
CA LEU A 86 10.77 9.69 15.05
C LEU A 86 9.37 10.02 14.49
N SER A 87 8.67 9.01 13.97
CA SER A 87 7.30 9.17 13.49
C SER A 87 6.33 9.56 14.62
N LEU A 88 6.44 8.93 15.79
CA LEU A 88 5.63 9.27 16.97
C LEU A 88 5.91 10.69 17.48
N ALA A 89 7.16 11.13 17.46
CA ALA A 89 7.53 12.50 17.82
C ALA A 89 6.87 13.49 16.83
N GLY A 90 6.89 13.18 15.52
CA GLY A 90 6.21 13.98 14.51
C GLY A 90 4.69 14.03 14.72
N LEU A 91 4.03 12.88 14.96
CA LEU A 91 2.58 12.83 15.22
C LEU A 91 2.19 13.58 16.50
N THR A 92 2.97 13.39 17.58
CA THR A 92 2.74 14.11 18.84
C THR A 92 2.94 15.61 18.65
N GLY A 93 4.00 16.00 17.92
CA GLY A 93 4.23 17.40 17.54
C GLY A 93 3.10 18.01 16.73
N LEU A 94 2.53 17.26 15.76
CA LEU A 94 1.35 17.69 14.99
C LEU A 94 0.12 17.93 15.87
N MET A 95 -0.17 17.00 16.77
CA MET A 95 -1.30 17.13 17.70
C MET A 95 -1.12 18.33 18.64
N LEU A 96 0.07 18.51 19.20
CA LEU A 96 0.38 19.66 20.05
C LEU A 96 0.33 20.98 19.29
N ALA A 97 0.89 21.02 18.07
CA ALA A 97 0.88 22.20 17.20
C ALA A 97 -0.55 22.60 16.81
N ASN A 98 -1.42 21.62 16.51
CA ASN A 98 -2.83 21.87 16.26
C ASN A 98 -3.53 22.46 17.49
N ARG A 99 -3.33 21.85 18.65
CA ARG A 99 -3.96 22.28 19.91
C ARG A 99 -3.49 23.64 20.37
N LEU A 100 -2.22 23.98 20.14
CA LEU A 100 -1.62 25.28 20.50
C LEU A 100 -1.80 26.32 19.40
N GLN A 101 -2.51 26.02 18.31
CA GLN A 101 -2.67 26.89 17.14
C GLN A 101 -1.34 27.44 16.63
N ALA A 102 -0.32 26.56 16.55
CA ALA A 102 1.01 26.93 16.12
C ALA A 102 1.04 27.38 14.65
N PRO A 103 2.03 28.19 14.22
CA PRO A 103 2.18 28.60 12.83
C PRO A 103 2.29 27.43 11.87
N ALA A 104 1.75 27.55 10.67
CA ALA A 104 1.75 26.49 9.64
C ALA A 104 3.10 25.81 9.40
N PRO A 105 4.26 26.51 9.37
CA PRO A 105 5.56 25.85 9.21
C PRO A 105 5.87 24.77 10.24
N VAL A 106 5.36 24.91 11.48
CA VAL A 106 5.54 23.90 12.54
C VAL A 106 4.75 22.62 12.19
N LEU A 107 3.52 22.76 11.68
CA LEU A 107 2.71 21.63 11.22
C LEU A 107 3.41 20.87 10.10
N PHE A 108 3.97 21.58 9.12
CA PHE A 108 4.74 20.95 8.03
C PHE A 108 5.99 20.22 8.52
N ALA A 109 6.77 20.83 9.41
CA ALA A 109 7.95 20.19 9.99
C ALA A 109 7.58 18.91 10.76
N CYS A 110 6.52 18.94 11.56
CA CYS A 110 6.00 17.77 12.26
C CYS A 110 5.47 16.70 11.29
N ALA A 111 4.81 17.09 10.19
CA ALA A 111 4.34 16.16 9.16
C ALA A 111 5.50 15.44 8.47
N VAL A 112 6.60 16.13 8.18
CA VAL A 112 7.82 15.52 7.63
C VAL A 112 8.39 14.47 8.59
N LEU A 113 8.49 14.77 9.88
CA LEU A 113 8.96 13.82 10.89
C LEU A 113 8.00 12.62 11.02
N ALA A 114 6.68 12.87 11.05
CA ALA A 114 5.66 11.82 11.10
C ALA A 114 5.79 10.85 9.90
N GLY A 115 6.19 11.35 8.73
CA GLY A 115 6.42 10.55 7.53
C GLY A 115 7.55 9.52 7.64
N ALA A 116 8.38 9.55 8.69
CA ALA A 116 9.40 8.52 8.95
C ALA A 116 8.80 7.17 9.43
N MET A 117 7.52 6.94 9.21
CA MET A 117 6.84 5.69 9.57
C MET A 117 7.40 4.50 8.77
N PRO A 118 7.84 3.41 9.45
CA PRO A 118 8.43 2.26 8.80
C PRO A 118 7.41 1.46 8.00
N SER A 119 7.83 0.90 6.87
CA SER A 119 6.97 0.05 6.00
C SER A 119 6.79 -1.36 6.59
N ILE A 120 5.98 -1.47 7.64
CA ILE A 120 5.75 -2.75 8.36
C ILE A 120 5.18 -3.82 7.42
N GLY A 121 4.33 -3.45 6.46
CA GLY A 121 3.78 -4.39 5.48
C GLY A 121 4.86 -5.09 4.63
N ALA A 122 5.91 -4.36 4.24
CA ALA A 122 7.05 -4.94 3.56
C ALA A 122 7.85 -5.89 4.47
N MET A 123 8.02 -5.52 5.74
CA MET A 123 8.77 -6.32 6.72
C MET A 123 8.04 -7.62 7.08
N VAL A 124 6.71 -7.59 7.20
CA VAL A 124 5.88 -8.79 7.40
C VAL A 124 6.04 -9.74 6.21
N ARG A 125 5.97 -9.23 4.97
CA ARG A 125 6.15 -10.05 3.76
C ARG A 125 7.56 -10.62 3.67
N ALA A 126 8.58 -9.87 4.10
CA ALA A 126 9.96 -10.38 4.20
C ALA A 126 10.08 -11.54 5.20
N ARG A 127 9.34 -11.50 6.35
CA ARG A 127 9.29 -12.63 7.30
C ARG A 127 8.60 -13.85 6.70
N TRP A 128 7.48 -13.67 6.01
CA TRP A 128 6.81 -14.75 5.28
C TRP A 128 7.73 -15.38 4.23
N THR A 129 8.46 -14.55 3.46
CA THR A 129 9.43 -15.04 2.48
C THR A 129 10.56 -15.83 3.13
N ARG A 130 11.07 -15.40 4.29
CA ARG A 130 12.07 -16.17 5.02
C ARG A 130 11.56 -17.57 5.41
N ILE A 131 10.29 -17.66 5.83
CA ILE A 131 9.70 -18.93 6.32
C ILE A 131 9.34 -19.86 5.16
N TYR A 132 8.79 -19.31 4.08
CA TYR A 132 8.16 -20.07 3.00
C TYR A 132 8.78 -19.85 1.62
N ARG A 133 10.03 -19.39 1.56
CA ARG A 133 10.75 -19.25 0.28
C ARG A 133 10.70 -20.56 -0.51
N ASP A 134 10.41 -20.45 -1.81
CA ASP A 134 10.28 -21.57 -2.76
C ASP A 134 9.17 -22.60 -2.41
N LYS A 135 8.28 -22.28 -1.46
CA LYS A 135 7.15 -23.12 -1.07
C LYS A 135 5.83 -22.51 -1.54
N PRO A 136 4.83 -23.35 -1.88
CA PRO A 136 3.50 -22.86 -2.32
C PRO A 136 2.77 -22.03 -1.24
N GLU A 137 3.07 -22.25 0.04
CA GLU A 137 2.52 -21.54 1.18
C GLU A 137 2.83 -20.04 1.16
N LEU A 138 3.93 -19.62 0.52
CA LEU A 138 4.30 -18.20 0.40
C LEU A 138 3.22 -17.40 -0.34
N ARG A 139 2.65 -17.99 -1.38
CA ARG A 139 1.57 -17.36 -2.13
C ARG A 139 0.32 -17.16 -1.26
N THR A 140 -0.05 -18.19 -0.47
CA THR A 140 -1.17 -18.12 0.46
C THR A 140 -0.91 -17.06 1.54
N ALA A 141 0.31 -16.96 2.05
CA ALA A 141 0.70 -15.93 3.00
C ALA A 141 0.59 -14.51 2.41
N PHE A 142 1.04 -14.30 1.17
CA PHE A 142 0.89 -13.00 0.50
C PHE A 142 -0.57 -12.65 0.21
N ALA A 143 -1.40 -13.64 -0.15
CA ALA A 143 -2.83 -13.44 -0.31
C ALA A 143 -3.50 -13.06 1.01
N PHE A 144 -3.14 -13.74 2.11
CA PHE A 144 -3.61 -13.40 3.44
C PHE A 144 -3.25 -11.96 3.84
N GLU A 145 -1.99 -11.56 3.62
CA GLU A 145 -1.56 -10.19 3.91
C GLU A 145 -2.27 -9.14 3.04
N SER A 146 -2.60 -9.47 1.79
CA SER A 146 -3.38 -8.57 0.93
C SER A 146 -4.80 -8.38 1.46
N VAL A 147 -5.42 -9.46 1.96
CA VAL A 147 -6.74 -9.38 2.63
C VAL A 147 -6.68 -8.50 3.88
N LEU A 148 -5.62 -8.63 4.68
CA LEU A 148 -5.43 -7.78 5.86
C LEU A 148 -5.25 -6.31 5.46
N ASP A 149 -4.53 -6.02 4.38
CA ASP A 149 -4.39 -4.65 3.89
C ASP A 149 -5.74 -4.05 3.46
N GLU A 150 -6.61 -4.82 2.78
CA GLU A 150 -7.98 -4.38 2.47
C GLU A 150 -8.79 -4.04 3.75
N ILE A 151 -8.70 -4.88 4.77
CA ILE A 151 -9.37 -4.63 6.06
C ILE A 151 -8.84 -3.34 6.69
N ILE A 152 -7.54 -3.09 6.64
CA ILE A 152 -6.90 -1.88 7.15
C ILE A 152 -7.41 -0.63 6.43
N PHE A 153 -7.49 -0.67 5.10
CA PHE A 153 -7.98 0.46 4.31
C PHE A 153 -9.49 0.70 4.42
N ILE A 154 -10.27 -0.30 4.81
CA ILE A 154 -11.70 -0.13 5.10
C ILE A 154 -11.90 0.43 6.52
N ILE A 155 -11.28 -0.19 7.52
CA ILE A 155 -11.53 0.13 8.94
C ILE A 155 -10.77 1.39 9.38
N GLY A 156 -9.55 1.56 8.90
CA GLY A 156 -8.66 2.66 9.32
C GLY A 156 -9.29 4.04 9.20
N PRO A 157 -9.79 4.44 8.02
CA PRO A 157 -10.47 5.72 7.81
C PRO A 157 -11.69 5.92 8.72
N ILE A 158 -12.52 4.89 8.86
CA ILE A 158 -13.74 4.94 9.69
C ILE A 158 -13.38 5.23 11.15
N VAL A 159 -12.37 4.52 11.66
CA VAL A 159 -11.90 4.70 13.04
C VAL A 159 -11.23 6.06 13.23
N ALA A 160 -10.36 6.48 12.31
CA ALA A 160 -9.65 7.75 12.42
C ALA A 160 -10.60 8.95 12.42
N ILE A 161 -11.49 9.02 11.43
CA ILE A 161 -12.47 10.09 11.31
C ILE A 161 -13.49 10.03 12.47
N GLY A 162 -14.02 8.82 12.73
CA GLY A 162 -15.02 8.61 13.78
C GLY A 162 -14.54 9.08 15.15
N LEU A 163 -13.30 8.73 15.52
CA LEU A 163 -12.71 9.18 16.79
C LEU A 163 -12.49 10.69 16.83
N SER A 164 -11.96 11.29 15.74
CA SER A 164 -11.72 12.73 15.70
C SER A 164 -13.01 13.54 15.75
N VAL A 165 -14.09 13.06 15.15
CA VAL A 165 -15.39 13.76 15.15
C VAL A 165 -16.16 13.56 16.46
N SER A 166 -16.08 12.36 17.06
CA SER A 166 -16.96 12.00 18.18
C SER A 166 -16.36 12.25 19.56
N VAL A 167 -15.01 12.34 19.66
CA VAL A 167 -14.32 12.42 20.97
C VAL A 167 -13.60 13.77 21.14
N PHE A 168 -12.57 14.02 20.32
CA PHE A 168 -11.85 15.31 20.20
C PHE A 168 -10.99 15.28 18.92
N ASP A 169 -10.59 16.44 18.42
CA ASP A 169 -9.97 16.61 17.10
C ASP A 169 -8.75 15.71 16.87
N GLU A 170 -7.89 15.56 17.88
CA GLU A 170 -6.65 14.77 17.80
C GLU A 170 -6.85 13.28 18.09
N ALA A 171 -8.07 12.81 18.43
CA ALA A 171 -8.31 11.42 18.86
C ALA A 171 -7.95 10.38 17.79
N GLY A 172 -8.22 10.65 16.53
CA GLY A 172 -7.86 9.77 15.41
C GLY A 172 -6.35 9.61 15.26
N PRO A 173 -5.57 10.69 15.09
CA PRO A 173 -4.11 10.67 15.07
C PRO A 173 -3.49 10.06 16.33
N LEU A 174 -4.04 10.32 17.51
CA LEU A 174 -3.58 9.75 18.77
C LEU A 174 -3.74 8.23 18.79
N PHE A 175 -4.91 7.74 18.38
CA PHE A 175 -5.15 6.30 18.33
C PHE A 175 -4.25 5.62 17.27
N ALA A 176 -4.01 6.25 16.13
CA ALA A 176 -3.04 5.78 15.14
C ALA A 176 -1.61 5.71 15.74
N ALA A 177 -1.19 6.74 16.48
CA ALA A 177 0.10 6.75 17.15
C ALA A 177 0.23 5.63 18.19
N LEU A 178 -0.81 5.36 18.98
CA LEU A 178 -0.86 4.26 19.94
C LEU A 178 -0.76 2.89 19.24
N LEU A 179 -1.49 2.68 18.16
CA LEU A 179 -1.43 1.44 17.37
C LEU A 179 -0.03 1.25 16.76
N LEU A 180 0.60 2.33 16.27
CA LEU A 180 1.98 2.29 15.77
C LEU A 180 2.96 1.88 16.86
N ALA A 181 2.88 2.52 18.03
CA ALA A 181 3.77 2.25 19.16
C ALA A 181 3.63 0.80 19.67
N ILE A 182 2.39 0.36 19.91
CA ILE A 182 2.10 -0.99 20.42
C ILE A 182 2.48 -2.03 19.36
N GLY A 183 2.00 -1.84 18.13
CA GLY A 183 2.23 -2.79 17.05
C GLY A 183 3.70 -2.94 16.69
N ALA A 184 4.47 -1.84 16.60
CA ALA A 184 5.89 -1.87 16.33
C ALA A 184 6.67 -2.57 17.46
N THR A 185 6.33 -2.30 18.73
CA THR A 185 6.95 -2.95 19.89
C THR A 185 6.68 -4.46 19.88
N LEU A 186 5.43 -4.87 19.68
CA LEU A 186 5.05 -6.28 19.59
C LEU A 186 5.73 -6.98 18.40
N PHE A 187 5.84 -6.29 17.26
CA PHE A 187 6.48 -6.82 16.07
C PHE A 187 7.99 -7.05 16.26
N VAL A 188 8.68 -6.09 16.89
CA VAL A 188 10.11 -6.20 17.21
C VAL A 188 10.37 -7.30 18.26
N ALA A 189 9.44 -7.53 19.18
CA ALA A 189 9.55 -8.62 20.16
C ALA A 189 9.57 -10.03 19.49
N GLN A 190 9.05 -10.18 18.27
CA GLN A 190 9.03 -11.45 17.50
C GLN A 190 10.38 -11.73 16.80
N LYS A 191 11.47 -11.80 17.55
CA LYS A 191 12.84 -11.96 17.02
C LYS A 191 13.06 -13.27 16.28
N SER A 192 12.39 -14.34 16.64
CA SER A 192 12.55 -15.67 16.03
C SER A 192 12.22 -15.72 14.54
N SER A 193 11.31 -14.86 14.08
CA SER A 193 10.90 -14.76 12.68
C SER A 193 11.64 -13.67 11.90
N GLU A 194 12.47 -12.85 12.57
CA GLU A 194 13.21 -11.76 11.94
C GLU A 194 14.24 -12.29 10.93
N PRO A 195 14.25 -11.79 9.68
CA PRO A 195 15.31 -12.10 8.73
C PRO A 195 16.67 -11.64 9.28
N ALA A 196 17.69 -12.49 9.14
CA ALA A 196 19.04 -12.11 9.51
C ALA A 196 19.52 -10.96 8.60
N PRO A 197 20.10 -9.88 9.16
CA PRO A 197 20.73 -8.85 8.35
C PRO A 197 21.91 -9.44 7.59
N GLU A 198 22.08 -9.08 6.33
CA GLU A 198 23.26 -9.55 5.59
C GLU A 198 24.50 -8.73 5.93
N PRO A 199 25.66 -9.39 6.16
CA PRO A 199 26.90 -8.69 6.45
C PRO A 199 27.28 -7.69 5.34
N LEU A 200 27.80 -6.53 5.71
CA LEU A 200 28.22 -5.44 4.81
C LEU A 200 29.14 -5.90 3.65
N HIS A 201 29.87 -7.00 3.83
CA HIS A 201 30.81 -7.53 2.82
C HIS A 201 30.14 -8.25 1.65
N ARG A 202 28.84 -8.55 1.74
CA ARG A 202 28.02 -9.14 0.65
C ARG A 202 26.89 -8.20 0.19
N SER A 203 26.82 -6.97 0.72
CA SER A 203 25.79 -6.05 0.28
C SER A 203 26.09 -5.64 -1.17
N VAL A 204 25.36 -6.21 -2.08
CA VAL A 204 25.27 -5.76 -3.48
C VAL A 204 25.05 -4.24 -3.45
N GLY A 205 25.94 -3.44 -4.03
CA GLY A 205 25.91 -1.97 -3.99
C GLY A 205 24.64 -1.41 -4.67
N GLY A 206 24.24 -0.19 -4.30
CA GLY A 206 23.12 0.54 -4.92
C GLY A 206 21.71 0.13 -4.45
N SER A 207 20.70 0.87 -4.90
CA SER A 207 19.28 0.61 -4.64
C SER A 207 18.69 -0.35 -5.67
N VAL A 208 17.73 -1.20 -5.24
CA VAL A 208 17.03 -2.13 -6.16
C VAL A 208 16.18 -1.40 -7.21
N ILE A 209 15.80 -0.15 -6.98
CA ILE A 209 15.10 0.66 -8.00
C ILE A 209 15.97 0.94 -9.24
N ARG A 210 17.27 0.72 -9.18
CA ARG A 210 18.15 0.83 -10.36
C ARG A 210 18.00 -0.36 -11.31
N LEU A 211 17.41 -1.46 -10.88
CA LEU A 211 17.08 -2.60 -11.76
C LEU A 211 15.97 -2.20 -12.72
N PRO A 212 16.15 -2.38 -14.05
CA PRO A 212 15.11 -2.05 -15.02
C PRO A 212 13.78 -2.76 -14.73
N ALA A 213 13.82 -4.04 -14.31
CA ALA A 213 12.63 -4.80 -13.97
C ALA A 213 11.90 -4.21 -12.74
N MET A 214 12.62 -3.68 -11.75
CA MET A 214 12.03 -3.00 -10.59
C MET A 214 11.45 -1.64 -10.95
N GLN A 215 12.10 -0.89 -11.84
CA GLN A 215 11.56 0.38 -12.34
C GLN A 215 10.23 0.17 -13.06
N ILE A 216 10.19 -0.80 -13.99
CA ILE A 216 8.97 -1.16 -14.70
C ILE A 216 7.88 -1.54 -13.69
N LEU A 217 8.18 -2.43 -12.76
CA LEU A 217 7.23 -2.89 -11.76
C LEU A 217 6.72 -1.74 -10.88
N ALA A 218 7.60 -0.86 -10.41
CA ALA A 218 7.23 0.30 -9.60
C ALA A 218 6.28 1.24 -10.37
N VAL A 219 6.56 1.52 -11.66
CA VAL A 219 5.69 2.37 -12.48
C VAL A 219 4.37 1.68 -12.82
N VAL A 220 4.35 0.36 -13.02
CA VAL A 220 3.11 -0.41 -13.14
C VAL A 220 2.28 -0.27 -11.85
N MET A 221 2.93 -0.36 -10.68
CA MET A 221 2.23 -0.17 -9.40
C MET A 221 1.70 1.26 -9.23
N VAL A 222 2.40 2.29 -9.74
CA VAL A 222 1.84 3.66 -9.81
C VAL A 222 0.57 3.68 -10.66
N ALA A 223 0.59 3.09 -11.85
CA ALA A 223 -0.58 3.08 -12.73
C ALA A 223 -1.78 2.32 -12.12
N ILE A 224 -1.53 1.22 -11.43
CA ILE A 224 -2.55 0.51 -10.63
C ILE A 224 -3.07 1.39 -9.49
N GLY A 225 -2.18 2.10 -8.79
CA GLY A 225 -2.57 3.06 -7.75
C GLY A 225 -3.48 4.18 -8.27
N VAL A 226 -3.25 4.66 -9.51
CA VAL A 226 -4.13 5.65 -10.16
C VAL A 226 -5.56 5.10 -10.30
N ILE A 227 -5.73 3.84 -10.69
CA ILE A 227 -7.06 3.20 -10.76
C ILE A 227 -7.74 3.25 -9.40
N PHE A 228 -7.02 2.92 -8.33
CA PHE A 228 -7.55 2.95 -6.96
C PHE A 228 -8.00 4.34 -6.52
N GLY A 229 -7.10 5.32 -6.60
CA GLY A 229 -7.41 6.68 -6.16
C GLY A 229 -8.55 7.32 -6.96
N THR A 230 -8.63 7.02 -8.26
CA THR A 230 -9.74 7.45 -9.10
C THR A 230 -11.06 6.81 -8.64
N ALA A 231 -11.06 5.50 -8.36
CA ALA A 231 -12.27 4.80 -7.94
C ALA A 231 -12.87 5.42 -6.67
N GLU A 232 -12.02 5.82 -5.70
CA GLU A 232 -12.49 6.49 -4.47
C GLU A 232 -13.21 7.80 -4.76
N VAL A 233 -12.57 8.73 -5.47
CA VAL A 233 -13.10 10.08 -5.68
C VAL A 233 -14.26 10.08 -6.68
N ALA A 234 -14.12 9.36 -7.80
CA ALA A 234 -15.14 9.33 -8.82
C ALA A 234 -16.44 8.65 -8.32
N THR A 235 -16.34 7.64 -7.46
CA THR A 235 -17.51 7.01 -6.84
C THR A 235 -18.26 7.98 -5.93
N VAL A 236 -17.55 8.74 -5.12
CA VAL A 236 -18.19 9.74 -4.24
C VAL A 236 -18.90 10.82 -5.06
N ALA A 237 -18.21 11.36 -6.07
CA ALA A 237 -18.78 12.38 -6.94
C ALA A 237 -19.99 11.88 -7.75
N PHE A 238 -19.90 10.64 -8.25
CA PHE A 238 -20.99 10.00 -8.99
C PHE A 238 -22.22 9.77 -8.09
N ALA A 239 -22.02 9.29 -6.86
CA ALA A 239 -23.08 9.08 -5.90
C ALA A 239 -23.74 10.41 -5.46
N GLU A 240 -22.94 11.46 -5.31
CA GLU A 240 -23.45 12.80 -4.99
C GLU A 240 -24.27 13.38 -6.16
N ALA A 241 -23.81 13.23 -7.41
CA ALA A 241 -24.53 13.66 -8.60
C ALA A 241 -25.90 12.97 -8.76
N HIS A 242 -26.05 11.74 -8.24
CA HIS A 242 -27.31 10.98 -8.23
C HIS A 242 -28.16 11.22 -6.95
N GLY A 243 -27.77 12.16 -6.08
CA GLY A 243 -28.52 12.49 -4.86
C GLY A 243 -28.37 11.49 -3.70
N HIS A 244 -27.44 10.52 -3.81
CA HIS A 244 -27.28 9.44 -2.85
C HIS A 244 -25.83 9.34 -2.32
N LYS A 245 -25.25 10.46 -1.88
CA LYS A 245 -23.87 10.54 -1.40
C LYS A 245 -23.51 9.45 -0.37
N GLY A 246 -24.45 9.11 0.53
CA GLY A 246 -24.25 8.05 1.52
C GLY A 246 -24.08 6.64 0.92
N ALA A 247 -24.54 6.40 -0.31
CA ALA A 247 -24.37 5.11 -0.99
C ALA A 247 -22.95 4.89 -1.51
N ALA A 248 -22.11 5.94 -1.62
CA ALA A 248 -20.74 5.83 -2.08
C ALA A 248 -19.93 4.79 -1.27
N SER A 249 -20.13 4.74 0.05
CA SER A 249 -19.45 3.78 0.93
C SER A 249 -19.81 2.33 0.61
N LEU A 250 -21.07 2.04 0.26
CA LEU A 250 -21.53 0.70 -0.14
C LEU A 250 -20.95 0.30 -1.50
N VAL A 251 -20.88 1.24 -2.43
CA VAL A 251 -20.27 1.04 -3.74
C VAL A 251 -18.77 0.75 -3.62
N LEU A 252 -18.04 1.50 -2.80
CA LEU A 252 -16.63 1.23 -2.50
C LEU A 252 -16.43 -0.08 -1.73
N ALA A 253 -17.35 -0.44 -0.85
CA ALA A 253 -17.32 -1.73 -0.18
C ALA A 253 -17.47 -2.91 -1.17
N SER A 254 -18.23 -2.75 -2.26
CA SER A 254 -18.32 -3.77 -3.32
C SER A 254 -16.98 -3.98 -4.03
N TYR A 255 -16.23 -2.89 -4.28
CA TYR A 255 -14.87 -2.94 -4.83
C TYR A 255 -13.92 -3.74 -3.94
N ALA A 256 -13.91 -3.43 -2.64
CA ALA A 256 -13.12 -4.16 -1.64
C ALA A 256 -13.56 -5.64 -1.53
N ALA A 257 -14.86 -5.93 -1.61
CA ALA A 257 -15.38 -7.29 -1.60
C ALA A 257 -14.90 -8.11 -2.80
N GLY A 258 -14.85 -7.50 -3.99
CA GLY A 258 -14.29 -8.14 -5.19
C GLY A 258 -12.81 -8.52 -5.00
N SER A 259 -12.00 -7.58 -4.49
CA SER A 259 -10.59 -7.79 -4.17
C SER A 259 -10.40 -8.90 -3.14
N LEU A 260 -11.16 -8.84 -2.04
CA LEU A 260 -11.12 -9.81 -0.95
C LEU A 260 -11.43 -11.24 -1.43
N LEU A 261 -12.57 -11.42 -2.13
CA LEU A 261 -13.02 -12.74 -2.58
C LEU A 261 -12.02 -13.37 -3.55
N VAL A 262 -11.60 -12.61 -4.57
CA VAL A 262 -10.65 -13.13 -5.54
C VAL A 262 -9.25 -13.31 -4.93
N GLY A 263 -8.83 -12.46 -4.01
CA GLY A 263 -7.59 -12.61 -3.27
C GLY A 263 -7.52 -13.92 -2.49
N LEU A 264 -8.60 -14.26 -1.77
CA LEU A 264 -8.70 -15.53 -1.03
C LEU A 264 -8.62 -16.75 -1.96
N VAL A 265 -9.33 -16.71 -3.09
CA VAL A 265 -9.31 -17.79 -4.08
C VAL A 265 -7.93 -17.89 -4.75
N PHE A 266 -7.38 -16.76 -5.17
CA PHE A 266 -6.09 -16.69 -5.86
C PHE A 266 -4.93 -17.18 -5.00
N GLY A 267 -4.98 -16.94 -3.68
CA GLY A 267 -3.98 -17.44 -2.72
C GLY A 267 -3.96 -18.96 -2.57
N ILE A 268 -5.05 -19.64 -2.89
CA ILE A 268 -5.18 -21.10 -2.82
C ILE A 268 -4.87 -21.76 -4.17
N LEU A 269 -5.10 -21.05 -5.27
CA LEU A 269 -4.90 -21.57 -6.62
C LEU A 269 -3.42 -21.88 -6.89
N LYS A 270 -3.12 -23.13 -7.24
CA LYS A 270 -1.78 -23.57 -7.65
C LYS A 270 -1.58 -23.30 -9.14
N LEU A 271 -1.41 -22.02 -9.51
CA LEU A 271 -1.14 -21.67 -10.90
C LEU A 271 0.28 -22.09 -11.30
N ARG A 272 0.39 -22.80 -12.42
CA ARG A 272 1.67 -23.27 -12.99
C ARG A 272 2.30 -22.25 -13.95
N SER A 273 1.56 -21.22 -14.33
CA SER A 273 2.05 -20.17 -15.23
C SER A 273 3.14 -19.31 -14.59
N PRO A 274 4.09 -18.78 -15.36
CA PRO A 274 5.11 -17.87 -14.85
C PRO A 274 4.50 -16.63 -14.17
N LEU A 275 5.13 -16.14 -13.11
CA LEU A 275 4.63 -14.98 -12.33
C LEU A 275 4.45 -13.72 -13.20
N VAL A 276 5.34 -13.50 -14.18
CA VAL A 276 5.22 -12.38 -15.13
C VAL A 276 3.94 -12.49 -15.96
N LEU A 277 3.58 -13.71 -16.40
CA LEU A 277 2.33 -13.92 -17.12
C LEU A 277 1.10 -13.74 -16.22
N GLN A 278 1.19 -14.17 -14.96
CA GLN A 278 0.12 -13.94 -13.97
C GLN A 278 -0.09 -12.44 -13.73
N LEU A 279 1.01 -11.67 -13.58
CA LEU A 279 0.95 -10.22 -13.41
C LEU A 279 0.38 -9.54 -14.67
N LEU A 280 0.81 -9.96 -15.87
CA LEU A 280 0.26 -9.45 -17.12
C LEU A 280 -1.25 -9.72 -17.24
N ALA A 281 -1.69 -10.94 -16.94
CA ALA A 281 -3.11 -11.30 -16.98
C ALA A 281 -3.93 -10.49 -15.97
N ALA A 282 -3.42 -10.31 -14.73
CA ALA A 282 -4.07 -9.51 -13.71
C ALA A 282 -4.13 -8.01 -14.09
N THR A 283 -3.06 -7.46 -14.66
CA THR A 283 -3.02 -6.08 -15.16
C THR A 283 -3.96 -5.89 -16.36
N ALA A 284 -4.02 -6.87 -17.27
CA ALA A 284 -4.97 -6.84 -18.40
C ALA A 284 -6.42 -6.90 -17.90
N LEU A 285 -6.70 -7.72 -16.89
CA LEU A 285 -8.01 -7.76 -16.23
C LEU A 285 -8.33 -6.41 -15.58
N ALA A 286 -7.38 -5.81 -14.84
CA ALA A 286 -7.56 -4.51 -14.24
C ALA A 286 -7.90 -3.44 -15.31
N ALA A 287 -7.18 -3.41 -16.43
CA ALA A 287 -7.47 -2.50 -17.54
C ALA A 287 -8.84 -2.77 -18.17
N ALA A 288 -9.18 -4.03 -18.42
CA ALA A 288 -10.45 -4.40 -19.06
C ALA A 288 -11.66 -4.05 -18.18
N THR A 289 -11.55 -4.23 -16.86
CA THR A 289 -12.67 -3.95 -15.92
C THR A 289 -12.90 -2.47 -15.68
N THR A 290 -11.99 -1.57 -16.09
CA THR A 290 -12.25 -0.12 -16.07
C THR A 290 -13.11 0.35 -17.26
N LEU A 291 -13.12 -0.37 -18.38
CA LEU A 291 -13.85 0.05 -19.60
C LEU A 291 -15.37 0.19 -19.40
N PRO A 292 -16.06 -0.74 -18.70
CA PRO A 292 -17.50 -0.60 -18.44
C PRO A 292 -17.87 0.62 -17.59
N LEU A 293 -16.92 1.28 -16.90
CA LEU A 293 -17.18 2.53 -16.16
C LEU A 293 -17.68 3.67 -17.06
N LEU A 294 -17.48 3.58 -18.39
CA LEU A 294 -17.96 4.57 -19.35
C LEU A 294 -19.46 4.51 -19.60
N ILE A 295 -20.09 3.37 -19.34
CA ILE A 295 -21.50 3.12 -19.64
C ILE A 295 -22.35 2.91 -18.39
N VAL A 296 -21.82 3.31 -17.24
CA VAL A 296 -22.50 3.22 -15.95
C VAL A 296 -23.47 4.41 -15.83
N ASP A 297 -24.76 4.12 -15.64
CA ASP A 297 -25.81 5.12 -15.53
C ASP A 297 -26.43 5.24 -14.13
N ASP A 298 -26.20 4.25 -13.25
CA ASP A 298 -26.74 4.20 -11.90
C ASP A 298 -25.75 3.60 -10.88
N LEU A 299 -26.06 3.71 -9.58
CA LEU A 299 -25.18 3.24 -8.49
C LEU A 299 -25.07 1.72 -8.41
N LEU A 300 -26.08 0.97 -8.87
CA LEU A 300 -26.04 -0.48 -8.81
C LEU A 300 -25.12 -1.03 -9.89
N SER A 301 -25.21 -0.49 -11.12
CA SER A 301 -24.31 -0.82 -12.21
C SER A 301 -22.87 -0.41 -11.87
N LEU A 302 -22.66 0.75 -11.22
CA LEU A 302 -21.35 1.16 -10.72
C LEU A 302 -20.80 0.18 -9.67
N ALA A 303 -21.62 -0.23 -8.70
CA ALA A 303 -21.22 -1.20 -7.68
C ALA A 303 -20.80 -2.54 -8.30
N PHE A 304 -21.54 -3.02 -9.30
CA PHE A 304 -21.21 -4.26 -10.01
C PHE A 304 -19.89 -4.15 -10.80
N VAL A 305 -19.70 -3.06 -11.54
CA VAL A 305 -18.47 -2.82 -12.30
C VAL A 305 -17.27 -2.67 -11.36
N LEU A 306 -17.42 -1.95 -10.25
CA LEU A 306 -16.36 -1.83 -9.25
C LEU A 306 -16.05 -3.14 -8.55
N PHE A 307 -17.05 -3.98 -8.27
CA PHE A 307 -16.82 -5.33 -7.76
C PHE A 307 -15.92 -6.14 -8.71
N LEU A 308 -16.19 -6.10 -10.02
CA LEU A 308 -15.36 -6.77 -11.04
C LEU A 308 -13.96 -6.14 -11.13
N SER A 309 -13.85 -4.82 -11.04
CA SER A 309 -12.56 -4.12 -11.03
C SER A 309 -11.73 -4.48 -9.80
N GLY A 310 -12.38 -4.57 -8.63
CA GLY A 310 -11.76 -5.02 -7.40
C GLY A 310 -11.17 -6.43 -7.51
N ALA A 311 -11.82 -7.32 -8.24
CA ALA A 311 -11.36 -8.69 -8.46
C ALA A 311 -9.95 -8.79 -9.10
N ALA A 312 -9.49 -7.76 -9.83
CA ALA A 312 -8.16 -7.73 -10.43
C ALA A 312 -7.05 -7.28 -9.46
N VAL A 313 -7.40 -6.65 -8.36
CA VAL A 313 -6.47 -5.99 -7.43
C VAL A 313 -5.57 -6.98 -6.73
N SER A 314 -6.15 -7.86 -5.92
CA SER A 314 -5.38 -8.83 -5.13
C SER A 314 -4.49 -9.73 -6.00
N PRO A 315 -4.94 -10.29 -7.15
CA PRO A 315 -4.06 -11.01 -8.05
C PRO A 315 -2.86 -10.19 -8.53
N THR A 316 -3.06 -8.90 -8.83
CA THR A 316 -1.98 -8.01 -9.25
C THR A 316 -0.95 -7.83 -8.14
N ILE A 317 -1.38 -7.55 -6.93
CA ILE A 317 -0.48 -7.36 -5.78
C ILE A 317 0.25 -8.66 -5.45
N ILE A 318 -0.45 -9.80 -5.38
CA ILE A 318 0.15 -11.10 -5.04
C ILE A 318 1.19 -11.51 -6.09
N ALA A 319 0.88 -11.36 -7.39
CA ALA A 319 1.81 -11.68 -8.46
C ALA A 319 3.02 -10.73 -8.47
N ALA A 320 2.82 -9.44 -8.21
CA ALA A 320 3.88 -8.45 -8.08
C ALA A 320 4.83 -8.78 -6.92
N MET A 321 4.28 -9.11 -5.74
CA MET A 321 5.09 -9.49 -4.57
C MET A 321 5.91 -10.75 -4.85
N GLY A 322 5.29 -11.78 -5.45
CA GLY A 322 6.01 -13.00 -5.85
C GLY A 322 7.10 -12.73 -6.90
N LEU A 323 6.88 -11.77 -7.81
CA LEU A 323 7.86 -11.38 -8.81
C LEU A 323 9.04 -10.63 -8.18
N ILE A 324 8.78 -9.73 -7.23
CA ILE A 324 9.83 -9.02 -6.46
C ILE A 324 10.72 -10.04 -5.74
N GLU A 325 10.12 -11.04 -5.11
CA GLU A 325 10.86 -12.11 -4.40
C GLU A 325 11.84 -12.85 -5.32
N ARG A 326 11.54 -12.94 -6.61
CA ARG A 326 12.41 -13.58 -7.60
C ARG A 326 13.44 -12.65 -8.23
N ILE A 327 13.12 -11.37 -8.40
CA ILE A 327 13.99 -10.38 -9.05
C ILE A 327 15.02 -9.81 -8.08
N VAL A 328 14.61 -9.62 -6.82
CA VAL A 328 15.39 -8.87 -5.82
C VAL A 328 16.19 -9.84 -4.96
N PRO A 329 17.49 -9.57 -4.70
CA PRO A 329 18.24 -10.35 -3.74
C PRO A 329 17.58 -10.37 -2.37
N PRO A 330 17.65 -11.50 -1.62
CA PRO A 330 17.07 -11.61 -0.27
C PRO A 330 17.42 -10.47 0.68
N ALA A 331 18.65 -9.99 0.59
CA ALA A 331 19.19 -8.89 1.40
C ALA A 331 18.54 -7.53 1.13
N LYS A 332 17.73 -7.39 0.08
CA LYS A 332 17.09 -6.14 -0.34
C LYS A 332 15.60 -6.29 -0.55
N LEU A 333 15.03 -7.37 -0.04
CA LEU A 333 13.63 -7.71 -0.29
C LEU A 333 12.68 -6.68 0.30
N THR A 334 12.97 -6.19 1.51
CA THR A 334 12.13 -5.16 2.16
C THR A 334 12.13 -3.87 1.36
N GLU A 335 13.30 -3.46 0.84
CA GLU A 335 13.41 -2.30 -0.05
C GLU A 335 12.58 -2.50 -1.32
N GLY A 336 12.67 -3.67 -1.97
CA GLY A 336 11.94 -3.97 -3.21
C GLY A 336 10.43 -3.92 -3.02
N ILE A 337 9.92 -4.56 -1.97
CA ILE A 337 8.49 -4.54 -1.64
C ILE A 337 8.03 -3.11 -1.32
N THR A 338 8.84 -2.35 -0.58
CA THR A 338 8.51 -0.96 -0.23
C THR A 338 8.42 -0.07 -1.47
N TRP A 339 9.31 -0.22 -2.45
CA TRP A 339 9.20 0.53 -3.71
C TRP A 339 7.88 0.26 -4.45
N ALA A 340 7.42 -1.00 -4.48
CA ALA A 340 6.13 -1.33 -5.09
C ALA A 340 4.96 -0.71 -4.32
N MET A 341 4.98 -0.77 -2.98
CA MET A 341 3.94 -0.17 -2.13
C MET A 341 3.94 1.36 -2.25
N THR A 342 5.11 2.00 -2.28
CA THR A 342 5.27 3.43 -2.53
C THR A 342 4.71 3.80 -3.90
N GLY A 343 4.92 2.95 -4.92
CA GLY A 343 4.32 3.11 -6.24
C GLY A 343 2.80 3.18 -6.18
N ILE A 344 2.15 2.23 -5.50
CA ILE A 344 0.69 2.22 -5.32
C ILE A 344 0.23 3.51 -4.61
N GLY A 345 0.85 3.87 -3.49
CA GLY A 345 0.46 5.07 -2.73
C GLY A 345 0.62 6.37 -3.53
N THR A 346 1.72 6.50 -4.28
CA THR A 346 1.95 7.63 -5.20
C THR A 346 0.88 7.68 -6.29
N GLY A 347 0.56 6.52 -6.87
CA GLY A 347 -0.49 6.38 -7.88
C GLY A 347 -1.86 6.76 -7.34
N MET A 348 -2.22 6.33 -6.13
CA MET A 348 -3.47 6.74 -5.47
C MET A 348 -3.57 8.26 -5.33
N ALA A 349 -2.52 8.91 -4.85
CA ALA A 349 -2.50 10.36 -4.71
C ALA A 349 -2.67 11.08 -6.06
N LEU A 350 -2.00 10.59 -7.12
CA LEU A 350 -2.17 11.10 -8.48
C LEU A 350 -3.60 10.86 -9.00
N GLY A 351 -4.14 9.66 -8.80
CA GLY A 351 -5.49 9.29 -9.20
C GLY A 351 -6.54 10.19 -8.56
N VAL A 352 -6.47 10.38 -7.24
CA VAL A 352 -7.34 11.30 -6.49
C VAL A 352 -7.26 12.72 -7.03
N SER A 353 -6.04 13.25 -7.19
CA SER A 353 -5.82 14.64 -7.58
C SER A 353 -6.26 14.93 -9.01
N VAL A 354 -5.85 14.07 -9.96
CA VAL A 354 -6.16 14.27 -11.39
C VAL A 354 -7.63 14.00 -11.68
N SER A 355 -8.21 12.94 -11.09
CA SER A 355 -9.64 12.67 -11.27
C SER A 355 -10.50 13.74 -10.61
N GLY A 356 -10.13 14.26 -9.44
CA GLY A 356 -10.83 15.39 -8.82
C GLY A 356 -10.87 16.61 -9.72
N TRP A 357 -9.73 17.01 -10.30
CA TRP A 357 -9.67 18.11 -11.24
C TRP A 357 -10.55 17.89 -12.50
N VAL A 358 -10.54 16.66 -13.05
CA VAL A 358 -11.39 16.30 -14.21
C VAL A 358 -12.88 16.34 -13.84
N ILE A 359 -13.25 15.88 -12.66
CA ILE A 359 -14.61 15.88 -12.13
C ILE A 359 -15.12 17.33 -12.01
N ASP A 360 -14.31 18.22 -11.43
CA ASP A 360 -14.68 19.64 -11.26
C ASP A 360 -14.89 20.34 -12.61
N ALA A 361 -14.11 19.96 -13.64
CA ALA A 361 -14.19 20.58 -14.96
C ALA A 361 -15.27 19.97 -15.89
N HIS A 362 -15.55 18.66 -15.77
CA HIS A 362 -16.33 17.91 -16.77
C HIS A 362 -17.43 17.03 -16.16
N GLY A 363 -17.61 17.05 -14.85
CA GLY A 363 -18.62 16.27 -14.13
C GLY A 363 -18.15 14.89 -13.67
N ALA A 364 -18.96 14.25 -12.81
CA ALA A 364 -18.60 13.06 -12.05
C ALA A 364 -18.16 11.87 -12.93
N SER A 365 -18.90 11.57 -13.98
CA SER A 365 -18.59 10.44 -14.87
C SER A 365 -17.28 10.60 -15.65
N ALA A 366 -16.85 11.86 -15.88
CA ALA A 366 -15.59 12.14 -16.57
C ALA A 366 -14.37 11.70 -15.73
N GLY A 367 -14.47 11.65 -14.42
CA GLY A 367 -13.41 11.15 -13.54
C GLY A 367 -12.98 9.72 -13.89
N PHE A 368 -13.86 8.86 -14.35
CA PHE A 368 -13.54 7.46 -14.70
C PHE A 368 -12.58 7.31 -15.89
N TRP A 369 -12.44 8.33 -16.75
CA TRP A 369 -11.42 8.34 -17.80
C TRP A 369 -10.01 8.21 -17.28
N ILE A 370 -9.75 8.73 -16.06
CA ILE A 370 -8.42 8.63 -15.42
C ILE A 370 -8.14 7.19 -15.00
N SER A 371 -9.16 6.44 -14.53
CA SER A 371 -9.05 5.01 -14.24
C SER A 371 -8.69 4.21 -15.51
N ILE A 372 -9.35 4.51 -16.61
CA ILE A 372 -9.11 3.85 -17.91
C ILE A 372 -7.70 4.16 -18.40
N ALA A 373 -7.30 5.43 -18.35
CA ALA A 373 -5.94 5.84 -18.73
C ALA A 373 -4.89 5.10 -17.87
N GLY A 374 -5.11 5.00 -16.56
CA GLY A 374 -4.28 4.23 -15.64
C GLY A 374 -4.18 2.75 -16.06
N GLY A 375 -5.32 2.13 -16.40
CA GLY A 375 -5.37 0.73 -16.86
C GLY A 375 -4.61 0.51 -18.18
N ILE A 376 -4.80 1.39 -19.15
CA ILE A 376 -4.09 1.34 -20.45
C ILE A 376 -2.58 1.50 -20.21
N VAL A 377 -2.16 2.47 -19.43
CA VAL A 377 -0.75 2.71 -19.10
C VAL A 377 -0.13 1.51 -18.39
N ALA A 378 -0.82 0.95 -17.38
CA ALA A 378 -0.36 -0.24 -16.67
C ALA A 378 -0.14 -1.43 -17.63
N LEU A 379 -1.12 -1.69 -18.51
CA LEU A 379 -1.04 -2.78 -19.49
C LEU A 379 0.07 -2.54 -20.53
N ALA A 380 0.19 -1.32 -21.04
CA ALA A 380 1.24 -0.96 -21.99
C ALA A 380 2.65 -1.14 -21.39
N LEU A 381 2.85 -0.70 -20.15
CA LEU A 381 4.11 -0.88 -19.43
C LEU A 381 4.42 -2.37 -19.18
N MET A 382 3.40 -3.16 -18.81
CA MET A 382 3.56 -4.60 -18.64
C MET A 382 3.95 -5.31 -19.93
N LEU A 383 3.31 -4.95 -21.05
CA LEU A 383 3.63 -5.53 -22.37
C LEU A 383 5.04 -5.14 -22.80
N ALA A 384 5.39 -3.85 -22.69
CA ALA A 384 6.73 -3.35 -23.03
C ALA A 384 7.82 -3.97 -22.16
N GLY A 385 7.56 -4.12 -20.85
CA GLY A 385 8.49 -4.65 -19.86
C GLY A 385 8.49 -6.17 -19.70
N TYR A 386 7.60 -6.88 -20.40
CA TYR A 386 7.40 -8.32 -20.20
C TYR A 386 8.70 -9.13 -20.32
N ARG A 387 9.46 -8.92 -21.41
CA ARG A 387 10.72 -9.64 -21.64
C ARG A 387 11.75 -9.34 -20.56
N ALA A 388 11.91 -8.08 -20.20
CA ALA A 388 12.88 -7.67 -19.17
C ALA A 388 12.57 -8.30 -17.81
N MET A 389 11.29 -8.32 -17.42
CA MET A 389 10.85 -8.96 -16.17
C MET A 389 10.94 -10.49 -16.23
N ALA A 390 10.60 -11.09 -17.36
CA ALA A 390 10.70 -12.55 -17.55
C ALA A 390 12.16 -13.00 -17.46
N ASP A 391 13.08 -12.29 -18.10
CA ASP A 391 14.51 -12.59 -18.05
C ASP A 391 15.08 -12.37 -16.64
N ALA A 392 14.66 -11.31 -15.94
CA ALA A 392 15.10 -11.03 -14.57
C ALA A 392 14.59 -12.07 -13.56
N SER A 393 13.47 -12.75 -13.82
CA SER A 393 12.85 -13.72 -12.93
C SER A 393 13.28 -15.17 -13.17
N ARG A 394 14.19 -15.44 -14.13
CA ARG A 394 14.67 -16.81 -14.44
C ARG A 394 15.51 -17.36 -13.28
N PRO A 395 15.28 -18.62 -12.86
CA PRO A 395 16.11 -19.26 -11.85
C PRO A 395 17.58 -19.33 -12.29
N GLY A 396 18.51 -19.06 -11.36
CA GLY A 396 19.96 -19.17 -11.60
C GLY A 396 20.62 -17.97 -12.28
N ARG A 397 19.91 -16.89 -12.55
CA ARG A 397 20.54 -15.64 -13.01
C ARG A 397 21.29 -14.99 -11.85
N LEU A 398 22.58 -14.73 -12.06
CA LEU A 398 23.39 -13.91 -11.13
C LEU A 398 22.76 -12.51 -11.01
N PRO A 399 22.83 -11.88 -9.83
CA PRO A 399 22.40 -10.48 -9.68
C PRO A 399 23.08 -9.62 -10.73
N ASP A 400 22.34 -8.65 -11.28
CA ASP A 400 22.84 -7.71 -12.29
C ASP A 400 24.14 -7.06 -11.79
N PRO A 401 25.22 -7.04 -12.61
CA PRO A 401 26.48 -6.36 -12.28
C PRO A 401 26.32 -4.91 -11.84
N ALA A 402 25.24 -4.23 -12.28
CA ALA A 402 24.89 -2.88 -11.84
C ALA A 402 24.57 -2.77 -10.33
N LEU A 403 24.16 -3.85 -9.70
CA LEU A 403 23.97 -3.92 -8.23
C LEU A 403 25.27 -4.23 -7.47
N VAL A 404 26.32 -4.68 -8.18
CA VAL A 404 27.60 -5.09 -7.58
C VAL A 404 28.62 -3.96 -7.58
N ARG A 405 28.39 -2.91 -8.39
CA ARG A 405 29.31 -1.74 -8.42
C ARG A 405 28.96 -0.76 -7.29
N PRO A 406 29.97 -0.26 -6.56
CA PRO A 406 29.82 0.67 -5.45
C PRO A 406 29.18 2.02 -5.84
#